data_77d3bdd4ab871e53a917a41c7e113827
#
_entry.id   77d3bdd4ab871e53a917a41c7e113827
#
_cell.length_a   1.000
_cell.length_b   1.000
_cell.length_c   1.000
_cell.angle_alpha   90.00
_cell.angle_beta   90.00
_cell.angle_gamma   90.00
#
_symmetry.space_group_name_H-M   'P 1'
#
loop_
_entity.id
_entity.type
_entity.pdbx_description
1 polymer ?
#
loop_
_entity_poly.entity_id
_entity_poly.type
_entity_poly.pdbx_seq_one_letter_code
_entity_poly.pdbx_strand_id
1 'polypeptide(L)'
;RVMFLRWEYTESAHYFSRVLMHMNPDGSDQKEYYGSNSYWPNSLFNARPLPGRPGMFAGIVSGHHGVKRLGELVLFDVNRGRTATEGAVQKIPGYGKPVENVTKDQLVQGLKTPYFAEPYPLNDECFLAVSSPSGDQGVTNVVWCDIYDNIVPLTDSSYFVYADPAPLGPRKKPPVLHDRVKTESKTATVYISDVYRGRAMAGVPRGEARALRVFMSEYSPRNTGSHYAMGMESNWDLKVLYGTVPVNPDGSAIFTNTKNHRVRRWFL
;
A
#
# COMPACT_ATOMS: atom_id res chain seq x y z
N ARG A 1 7.77 12.57 5.38
CA ARG A 1 6.56 12.15 4.66
C ARG A 1 5.73 11.23 5.55
N VAL A 2 4.43 11.17 5.30
CA VAL A 2 3.50 10.24 5.94
C VAL A 2 3.34 9.03 5.02
N MET A 3 3.55 7.83 5.55
CA MET A 3 3.20 6.57 4.89
C MET A 3 1.82 6.13 5.36
N PHE A 4 1.02 5.63 4.45
CA PHE A 4 -0.33 5.14 4.76
C PHE A 4 -0.73 4.01 3.82
N LEU A 5 -1.61 3.16 4.30
CA LEU A 5 -2.22 2.11 3.50
C LEU A 5 -3.48 2.69 2.83
N ARG A 6 -3.59 2.51 1.53
CA ARG A 6 -4.78 2.83 0.78
C ARG A 6 -5.45 1.57 0.28
N TRP A 7 -6.65 1.31 0.77
CA TRP A 7 -7.46 0.23 0.26
C TRP A 7 -8.27 0.71 -0.93
N GLU A 8 -8.11 0.05 -2.05
CA GLU A 8 -8.82 0.34 -3.27
C GLU A 8 -9.61 -0.87 -3.76
N TYR A 9 -10.85 -0.61 -4.15
CA TYR A 9 -11.59 -1.50 -5.01
C TYR A 9 -11.30 -1.10 -6.46
N THR A 10 -10.73 -2.02 -7.21
CA THR A 10 -10.46 -1.84 -8.64
C THR A 10 -11.46 -2.64 -9.46
N GLU A 11 -11.53 -2.34 -10.74
CA GLU A 11 -12.39 -3.06 -11.66
C GLU A 11 -11.84 -4.46 -12.03
N SER A 12 -10.59 -4.71 -11.72
CA SER A 12 -10.00 -6.04 -11.88
C SER A 12 -10.61 -6.97 -10.84
N ALA A 13 -11.26 -8.03 -11.31
CA ALA A 13 -11.82 -9.05 -10.43
C ALA A 13 -10.75 -9.58 -9.46
N HIS A 14 -11.13 -9.75 -8.19
CA HIS A 14 -10.28 -10.22 -7.10
C HIS A 14 -9.06 -9.36 -6.76
N TYR A 15 -8.88 -8.21 -7.42
CA TYR A 15 -7.77 -7.30 -7.16
C TYR A 15 -8.17 -6.18 -6.22
N PHE A 16 -8.39 -6.51 -4.98
CA PHE A 16 -8.74 -5.56 -3.91
C PHE A 16 -7.47 -5.15 -3.16
N SER A 17 -6.60 -4.42 -3.83
CA SER A 17 -5.28 -4.11 -3.26
C SER A 17 -5.34 -3.11 -2.12
N ARG A 18 -4.47 -3.34 -1.16
CA ARG A 18 -4.12 -2.39 -0.10
C ARG A 18 -2.70 -1.92 -0.34
N VAL A 19 -2.60 -0.84 -1.11
CA VAL A 19 -1.34 -0.30 -1.63
C VAL A 19 -0.70 0.60 -0.58
N LEU A 20 0.61 0.47 -0.41
CA LEU A 20 1.38 1.40 0.41
C LEU A 20 1.62 2.69 -0.37
N MET A 21 1.08 3.78 0.19
CA MET A 21 1.18 5.13 -0.36
C MET A 21 2.01 6.03 0.55
N HIS A 22 2.46 7.15 0.04
CA HIS A 22 3.02 8.22 0.84
C HIS A 22 2.57 9.61 0.37
N MET A 23 2.63 10.57 1.27
CA MET A 23 2.27 11.96 1.01
C MET A 23 3.09 12.91 1.87
N ASN A 24 3.06 14.19 1.57
CA ASN A 24 3.54 15.22 2.48
C ASN A 24 2.59 15.35 3.69
N PRO A 25 3.05 15.89 4.83
CA PRO A 25 2.19 16.05 6.01
C PRO A 25 0.93 16.90 5.78
N ASP A 26 0.97 17.81 4.81
CA ASP A 26 -0.17 18.64 4.38
C ASP A 26 -1.13 17.92 3.42
N GLY A 27 -0.91 16.63 3.14
CA GLY A 27 -1.71 15.82 2.22
C GLY A 27 -1.37 16.00 0.74
N SER A 28 -0.45 16.88 0.39
CA SER A 28 0.00 17.05 -1.00
C SER A 28 0.95 15.93 -1.45
N ASP A 29 1.16 15.82 -2.76
CA ASP A 29 2.07 14.85 -3.39
C ASP A 29 1.80 13.41 -2.93
N GLN A 30 0.51 13.01 -2.93
CA GLN A 30 0.12 11.62 -2.71
C GLN A 30 0.52 10.78 -3.90
N LYS A 31 1.23 9.71 -3.63
CA LYS A 31 1.65 8.74 -4.65
C LYS A 31 1.96 7.39 -4.05
N GLU A 32 2.02 6.41 -4.93
CA GLU A 32 2.44 5.07 -4.58
C GLU A 32 3.83 5.07 -3.94
N TYR A 33 3.99 4.21 -2.95
CA TYR A 33 5.28 3.88 -2.39
C TYR A 33 5.70 2.46 -2.77
N TYR A 34 4.79 1.48 -2.63
CA TYR A 34 5.03 0.08 -3.01
C TYR A 34 3.72 -0.68 -3.27
N GLY A 35 3.71 -1.57 -4.27
CA GLY A 35 2.68 -2.59 -4.47
C GLY A 35 1.62 -2.28 -5.51
N SER A 36 1.68 -1.15 -6.19
CA SER A 36 0.79 -0.84 -7.31
C SER A 36 1.01 -1.77 -8.51
N ASN A 37 -0.06 -1.97 -9.29
CA ASN A 37 -0.04 -2.76 -10.52
C ASN A 37 0.48 -4.19 -10.37
N SER A 38 0.35 -4.76 -9.17
CA SER A 38 0.83 -6.10 -8.85
C SER A 38 -0.16 -6.80 -7.93
N TYR A 39 -0.33 -8.11 -8.10
CA TYR A 39 -1.14 -8.92 -7.19
C TYR A 39 -0.43 -9.22 -5.87
N TRP A 40 0.89 -9.09 -5.84
CA TRP A 40 1.68 -9.25 -4.63
C TRP A 40 2.52 -7.97 -4.36
N PRO A 41 2.62 -7.50 -3.12
CA PRO A 41 1.85 -7.91 -1.96
C PRO A 41 0.42 -7.34 -2.05
N ASN A 42 -0.57 -8.19 -1.96
CA ASN A 42 -1.98 -7.79 -2.07
C ASN A 42 -2.42 -6.87 -0.92
N SER A 43 -1.88 -7.13 0.29
CA SER A 43 -2.04 -6.28 1.46
C SER A 43 -0.70 -6.12 2.16
N LEU A 44 -0.27 -4.87 2.34
CA LEU A 44 0.99 -4.52 2.99
C LEU A 44 0.69 -3.65 4.21
N PHE A 45 0.56 -4.30 5.37
CA PHE A 45 0.18 -3.64 6.61
C PHE A 45 1.38 -3.14 7.41
N ASN A 46 1.15 -2.16 8.27
CA ASN A 46 2.04 -1.69 9.33
C ASN A 46 3.46 -1.35 8.84
N ALA A 47 3.58 -0.82 7.61
CA ALA A 47 4.88 -0.49 7.04
C ALA A 47 5.60 0.60 7.85
N ARG A 48 6.87 0.35 8.19
CA ARG A 48 7.73 1.30 8.93
C ARG A 48 9.10 1.40 8.28
N PRO A 49 9.62 2.62 8.07
CA PRO A 49 10.95 2.81 7.49
C PRO A 49 12.04 2.25 8.41
N LEU A 50 13.09 1.72 7.83
CA LEU A 50 14.26 1.27 8.58
C LEU A 50 15.15 2.47 8.93
N PRO A 51 15.56 2.60 10.21
CA PRO A 51 16.50 3.63 10.61
C PRO A 51 17.83 3.54 9.85
N GLY A 52 18.31 4.67 9.33
CA GLY A 52 19.59 4.72 8.62
C GLY A 52 19.61 4.14 7.20
N ARG A 53 18.51 3.57 6.71
CA ARG A 53 18.40 2.95 5.38
C ARG A 53 17.35 3.63 4.51
N PRO A 54 17.65 4.76 3.85
CA PRO A 54 16.69 5.44 2.98
C PRO A 54 16.17 4.52 1.87
N GLY A 55 14.85 4.46 1.73
CA GLY A 55 14.18 3.58 0.77
C GLY A 55 13.85 2.19 1.30
N MET A 56 14.44 1.78 2.41
CA MET A 56 14.09 0.49 3.03
C MET A 56 13.00 0.64 4.09
N PHE A 57 12.15 -0.37 4.17
CA PHE A 57 11.10 -0.47 5.18
C PHE A 57 10.78 -1.93 5.52
N ALA A 58 10.25 -2.14 6.72
CA ALA A 58 9.63 -3.39 7.13
C ALA A 58 8.11 -3.29 6.96
N GLY A 59 7.45 -4.36 6.56
CA GLY A 59 6.01 -4.42 6.44
C GLY A 59 5.46 -5.83 6.56
N ILE A 60 4.16 -5.93 6.82
CA ILE A 60 3.47 -7.22 6.95
C ILE A 60 2.74 -7.53 5.65
N VAL A 61 3.20 -8.56 4.96
CA VAL A 61 2.52 -9.10 3.78
C VAL A 61 1.42 -10.03 4.23
N SER A 62 0.21 -9.74 3.79
CA SER A 62 -0.99 -10.49 4.17
C SER A 62 -1.94 -10.65 2.98
N GLY A 63 -2.93 -11.50 3.14
CA GLY A 63 -3.99 -11.69 2.17
C GLY A 63 -5.07 -10.61 2.22
N HIS A 64 -6.09 -10.77 1.37
CA HIS A 64 -7.20 -9.82 1.29
C HIS A 64 -8.31 -10.15 2.32
N HIS A 65 -8.80 -11.37 2.32
CA HIS A 65 -9.85 -11.85 3.22
C HIS A 65 -9.36 -13.00 4.11
N GLY A 66 -10.00 -13.19 5.25
CA GLY A 66 -9.70 -14.28 6.18
C GLY A 66 -8.37 -14.14 6.91
N VAL A 67 -7.65 -13.07 6.67
CA VAL A 67 -6.37 -12.76 7.29
C VAL A 67 -6.54 -11.54 8.17
N LYS A 68 -6.39 -11.71 9.41
CA LYS A 68 -6.70 -10.76 10.45
C LYS A 68 -5.56 -9.72 10.66
N ARG A 69 -4.98 -9.16 9.60
CA ARG A 69 -3.84 -8.22 9.60
C ARG A 69 -2.54 -8.80 10.17
N LEU A 70 -2.53 -10.11 10.41
CA LEU A 70 -1.33 -10.89 10.65
C LEU A 70 -0.79 -11.41 9.32
N GLY A 71 0.52 -11.60 9.21
CA GLY A 71 1.13 -12.11 7.99
C GLY A 71 2.63 -12.29 8.11
N GLU A 72 3.30 -12.32 6.99
CA GLU A 72 4.75 -12.48 6.92
C GLU A 72 5.44 -11.12 7.09
N LEU A 73 6.44 -11.05 7.96
CA LEU A 73 7.31 -9.89 8.10
C LEU A 73 8.30 -9.88 6.96
N VAL A 74 8.25 -8.83 6.12
CA VAL A 74 9.10 -8.70 4.93
C VAL A 74 9.80 -7.36 4.94
N LEU A 75 11.08 -7.37 4.57
CA LEU A 75 11.90 -6.19 4.34
C LEU A 75 11.87 -5.83 2.86
N PHE A 76 11.72 -4.56 2.57
CA PHE A 76 11.62 -4.02 1.22
C PHE A 76 12.65 -2.91 1.00
N ASP A 77 13.11 -2.79 -0.24
CA ASP A 77 13.92 -1.67 -0.72
C ASP A 77 13.33 -1.14 -2.04
N VAL A 78 12.73 0.06 -1.99
CA VAL A 78 12.13 0.69 -3.17
C VAL A 78 13.14 1.10 -4.24
N ASN A 79 14.44 1.11 -3.92
CA ASN A 79 15.50 1.37 -4.89
C ASN A 79 15.75 0.16 -5.80
N ARG A 80 15.38 -1.04 -5.37
CA ARG A 80 15.42 -2.26 -6.19
C ARG A 80 14.23 -2.40 -7.12
N GLY A 81 13.06 -1.96 -6.66
CA GLY A 81 11.79 -2.04 -7.38
C GLY A 81 10.62 -1.72 -6.46
N ARG A 82 9.44 -1.51 -7.05
CA ARG A 82 8.24 -1.09 -6.30
C ARG A 82 7.03 -1.99 -6.52
N THR A 83 7.20 -3.04 -7.29
CA THR A 83 6.10 -3.91 -7.70
C THR A 83 6.47 -5.38 -7.50
N ALA A 84 5.49 -6.21 -7.21
CA ALA A 84 5.68 -7.62 -6.91
C ALA A 84 6.86 -7.85 -5.92
N THR A 85 7.73 -8.81 -6.18
CA THR A 85 8.90 -9.13 -5.34
C THR A 85 10.17 -8.40 -5.74
N GLU A 86 10.12 -7.48 -6.69
CA GLU A 86 11.32 -6.76 -7.16
C GLU A 86 12.05 -6.03 -6.04
N GLY A 87 11.31 -5.35 -5.17
CA GLY A 87 11.87 -4.66 -4.01
C GLY A 87 11.90 -5.49 -2.74
N ALA A 88 11.44 -6.72 -2.75
CA ALA A 88 11.47 -7.58 -1.57
C ALA A 88 12.91 -8.08 -1.33
N VAL A 89 13.46 -7.75 -0.17
CA VAL A 89 14.84 -8.07 0.19
C VAL A 89 14.93 -9.38 0.93
N GLN A 90 14.08 -9.54 1.95
CA GLN A 90 14.11 -10.70 2.84
C GLN A 90 12.79 -10.84 3.58
N LYS A 91 12.40 -12.07 3.85
CA LYS A 91 11.37 -12.43 4.82
C LYS A 91 12.02 -12.84 6.14
N ILE A 92 11.36 -12.56 7.26
CA ILE A 92 11.77 -13.01 8.59
C ILE A 92 10.67 -13.91 9.17
N PRO A 93 10.96 -15.22 9.46
CA PRO A 93 12.20 -15.91 9.14
C PRO A 93 12.34 -16.22 7.65
N GLY A 94 13.58 -16.25 7.15
CA GLY A 94 13.88 -16.53 5.75
C GLY A 94 15.24 -16.01 5.30
N TYR A 95 16.19 -15.94 6.22
CA TYR A 95 17.56 -15.50 5.95
C TYR A 95 18.19 -16.26 4.78
N GLY A 96 18.78 -15.52 3.84
CA GLY A 96 19.44 -16.08 2.67
C GLY A 96 18.51 -16.70 1.62
N LYS A 97 17.19 -16.63 1.79
CA LYS A 97 16.22 -17.17 0.84
C LYS A 97 15.54 -16.04 0.06
N PRO A 98 15.21 -16.25 -1.22
CA PRO A 98 14.41 -15.29 -1.97
C PRO A 98 12.99 -15.19 -1.38
N VAL A 99 12.39 -14.02 -1.50
CA VAL A 99 10.98 -13.81 -1.13
C VAL A 99 10.10 -14.34 -2.26
N GLU A 100 9.25 -15.31 -1.94
CA GLU A 100 8.35 -15.92 -2.92
C GLU A 100 7.08 -15.09 -3.11
N ASN A 101 6.67 -14.93 -4.35
CA ASN A 101 5.37 -14.38 -4.71
C ASN A 101 4.32 -15.51 -4.64
N VAL A 102 3.70 -15.67 -3.48
CA VAL A 102 2.66 -16.68 -3.28
C VAL A 102 1.30 -16.08 -3.62
N THR A 103 0.88 -16.22 -4.87
CA THR A 103 -0.39 -15.68 -5.38
C THR A 103 -1.19 -16.78 -6.07
N LYS A 104 -2.46 -16.93 -5.70
CA LYS A 104 -3.44 -17.80 -6.35
C LYS A 104 -4.73 -17.01 -6.58
N ASP A 105 -5.29 -17.12 -7.78
CA ASP A 105 -6.50 -16.37 -8.17
C ASP A 105 -6.39 -14.87 -7.89
N GLN A 106 -5.21 -14.29 -8.17
CA GLN A 106 -4.91 -12.87 -7.94
C GLN A 106 -4.89 -12.45 -6.44
N LEU A 107 -4.97 -13.38 -5.53
CA LEU A 107 -4.90 -13.15 -4.09
C LEU A 107 -3.64 -13.76 -3.49
N VAL A 108 -3.06 -13.08 -2.52
CA VAL A 108 -1.95 -13.64 -1.73
C VAL A 108 -2.52 -14.72 -0.82
N GLN A 109 -1.97 -15.92 -0.93
CA GLN A 109 -2.38 -17.10 -0.18
C GLN A 109 -1.15 -17.91 0.26
N GLY A 110 -1.37 -18.91 1.12
CA GLY A 110 -0.31 -19.82 1.51
C GLY A 110 0.78 -19.20 2.39
N LEU A 111 0.44 -18.14 3.11
CA LEU A 111 1.34 -17.52 4.09
C LEU A 111 1.76 -18.55 5.14
N LYS A 112 3.02 -18.50 5.56
CA LYS A 112 3.59 -19.44 6.52
C LYS A 112 3.74 -18.81 7.90
N THR A 113 3.40 -19.57 8.93
CA THR A 113 3.67 -19.20 10.33
C THR A 113 5.17 -19.24 10.64
N PRO A 114 5.66 -18.52 11.66
CA PRO A 114 4.88 -17.63 12.53
C PRO A 114 4.38 -16.41 11.77
N TYR A 115 3.17 -15.94 12.11
CA TYR A 115 2.66 -14.68 11.60
C TYR A 115 3.10 -13.53 12.50
N PHE A 116 3.29 -12.37 11.86
CA PHE A 116 3.68 -11.14 12.53
C PHE A 116 2.65 -10.03 12.30
N ALA A 117 2.68 -9.04 13.18
CA ALA A 117 2.02 -7.75 13.03
C ALA A 117 2.88 -6.65 13.65
N GLU A 118 2.62 -5.41 13.24
CA GLU A 118 3.07 -4.20 13.90
C GLU A 118 4.59 -4.15 14.18
N PRO A 119 5.43 -4.40 13.15
CA PRO A 119 6.86 -4.38 13.32
C PRO A 119 7.35 -2.98 13.72
N TYR A 120 8.22 -2.92 14.71
CA TYR A 120 8.93 -1.71 15.11
C TYR A 120 10.43 -1.89 14.88
N PRO A 121 11.02 -1.32 13.84
CA PRO A 121 12.45 -1.38 13.60
C PRO A 121 13.21 -0.64 14.72
N LEU A 122 14.06 -1.35 15.44
CA LEU A 122 14.99 -0.78 16.43
C LEU A 122 16.21 -0.16 15.74
N ASN A 123 16.66 -0.84 14.70
CA ASN A 123 17.68 -0.41 13.76
C ASN A 123 17.42 -1.07 12.41
N ASP A 124 18.41 -1.19 11.54
CA ASP A 124 18.30 -1.82 10.21
C ASP A 124 18.33 -3.36 10.23
N GLU A 125 18.64 -3.98 11.37
CA GLU A 125 18.75 -5.43 11.52
C GLU A 125 17.79 -6.03 12.55
N CYS A 126 17.37 -5.24 13.56
CA CYS A 126 16.61 -5.74 14.70
C CYS A 126 15.23 -5.06 14.82
N PHE A 127 14.24 -5.83 15.25
CA PHE A 127 12.85 -5.42 15.32
C PHE A 127 12.19 -5.87 16.61
N LEU A 128 11.25 -5.07 17.12
CA LEU A 128 10.15 -5.57 17.93
C LEU A 128 8.97 -5.85 17.01
N ALA A 129 8.23 -6.90 17.29
CA ALA A 129 7.00 -7.21 16.56
C ALA A 129 6.01 -7.94 17.46
N VAL A 130 4.75 -7.93 17.08
CA VAL A 130 3.78 -8.90 17.57
C VAL A 130 3.93 -10.16 16.74
N SER A 131 3.96 -11.32 17.39
CA SER A 131 4.03 -12.63 16.72
C SER A 131 2.94 -13.55 17.18
N SER A 132 2.34 -14.27 16.24
CA SER A 132 1.45 -15.39 16.48
C SER A 132 2.09 -16.67 15.93
N PRO A 133 2.62 -17.55 16.78
CA PRO A 133 3.29 -18.78 16.33
C PRO A 133 2.37 -19.73 15.58
N SER A 134 1.11 -19.84 15.99
CA SER A 134 0.09 -20.71 15.39
C SER A 134 -0.70 -20.04 14.27
N GLY A 135 -0.60 -18.73 14.11
CA GLY A 135 -1.46 -17.94 13.22
C GLY A 135 -2.82 -17.58 13.84
N ASP A 136 -3.06 -17.95 15.11
CA ASP A 136 -4.25 -17.53 15.85
C ASP A 136 -4.08 -16.11 16.40
N GLN A 137 -5.07 -15.25 16.17
CA GLN A 137 -5.07 -13.88 16.68
C GLN A 137 -5.32 -13.77 18.19
N GLY A 138 -5.93 -14.76 18.77
CA GLY A 138 -6.16 -14.81 20.21
C GLY A 138 -4.88 -15.12 21.02
N VAL A 139 -3.80 -15.51 20.32
CA VAL A 139 -2.53 -15.91 20.95
C VAL A 139 -1.40 -15.13 20.29
N THR A 140 -1.00 -14.05 20.91
CA THR A 140 0.09 -13.19 20.43
C THR A 140 1.12 -12.91 21.50
N ASN A 141 2.39 -12.78 21.09
CA ASN A 141 3.52 -12.41 21.93
C ASN A 141 4.18 -11.14 21.36
N VAL A 142 4.77 -10.32 22.20
CA VAL A 142 5.79 -9.40 21.76
C VAL A 142 7.10 -10.18 21.61
N VAL A 143 7.71 -10.06 20.46
CA VAL A 143 9.00 -10.70 20.16
C VAL A 143 10.04 -9.67 19.80
N TRP A 144 11.28 -9.95 20.14
CA TRP A 144 12.44 -9.39 19.48
C TRP A 144 12.84 -10.33 18.35
N CYS A 145 13.09 -9.81 17.16
CA CYS A 145 13.59 -10.61 16.04
C CYS A 145 14.62 -9.83 15.23
N ASP A 146 15.41 -10.56 14.43
CA ASP A 146 16.44 -9.97 13.59
C ASP A 146 16.46 -10.57 12.17
N ILE A 147 17.33 -10.01 11.34
CA ILE A 147 17.52 -10.44 9.95
C ILE A 147 18.18 -11.82 9.82
N TYR A 148 18.69 -12.41 10.89
CA TYR A 148 19.35 -13.73 10.94
C TYR A 148 18.42 -14.84 11.41
N ASP A 149 17.11 -14.59 11.42
CA ASP A 149 16.03 -15.50 11.83
C ASP A 149 16.02 -15.81 13.35
N ASN A 150 16.67 -15.02 14.18
CA ASN A 150 16.48 -15.12 15.61
C ASN A 150 15.12 -14.50 15.97
N ILE A 151 14.31 -15.26 16.73
CA ILE A 151 12.99 -14.81 17.21
C ILE A 151 12.91 -15.17 18.70
N VAL A 152 12.89 -14.16 19.54
CA VAL A 152 12.90 -14.29 21.00
C VAL A 152 11.62 -13.71 21.58
N PRO A 153 10.73 -14.54 22.17
CA PRO A 153 9.56 -14.04 22.89
C PRO A 153 9.99 -13.21 24.10
N LEU A 154 9.39 -12.01 24.22
CA LEU A 154 9.60 -11.11 25.35
C LEU A 154 8.44 -11.17 26.35
N THR A 155 7.31 -11.71 25.94
CA THR A 155 6.10 -11.82 26.75
C THR A 155 5.54 -13.24 26.67
N ASP A 156 4.72 -13.60 27.67
CA ASP A 156 3.93 -14.82 27.67
C ASP A 156 2.52 -14.52 27.14
N SER A 157 2.07 -15.32 26.16
CA SER A 157 0.77 -15.17 25.49
C SER A 157 -0.42 -15.76 26.24
N SER A 158 -0.24 -16.32 27.43
CA SER A 158 -1.29 -17.10 28.09
C SER A 158 -2.52 -16.31 28.54
N TYR A 159 -2.45 -14.96 28.64
CA TYR A 159 -3.54 -14.14 29.18
C TYR A 159 -3.87 -12.87 28.38
N PHE A 160 -3.01 -12.43 27.48
CA PHE A 160 -3.15 -11.13 26.82
C PHE A 160 -2.94 -11.21 25.32
N VAL A 161 -3.67 -10.35 24.61
CA VAL A 161 -3.38 -10.02 23.21
C VAL A 161 -2.53 -8.76 23.21
N TYR A 162 -1.31 -8.86 22.73
CA TYR A 162 -0.38 -7.75 22.66
C TYR A 162 -0.51 -7.03 21.33
N ALA A 163 -0.28 -5.71 21.32
CA ALA A 163 -0.36 -4.86 20.15
C ALA A 163 0.63 -3.68 20.24
N ASP A 164 1.02 -3.14 19.09
CA ASP A 164 1.81 -1.91 18.91
C ASP A 164 3.06 -1.81 19.82
N PRO A 165 3.98 -2.78 19.80
CA PRO A 165 5.17 -2.73 20.64
C PRO A 165 6.05 -1.53 20.26
N ALA A 166 6.41 -0.72 21.25
CA ALA A 166 7.28 0.43 21.05
C ALA A 166 8.19 0.64 22.25
N PRO A 167 9.51 0.83 22.06
CA PRO A 167 10.40 1.15 23.16
C PRO A 167 10.13 2.55 23.69
N LEU A 168 10.21 2.72 25.00
CA LEU A 168 10.25 4.02 25.64
C LEU A 168 11.67 4.59 25.52
N GLY A 169 11.79 5.71 24.81
CA GLY A 169 13.08 6.36 24.62
C GLY A 169 12.98 7.58 23.70
N PRO A 170 14.05 8.37 23.66
CA PRO A 170 14.11 9.52 22.77
C PRO A 170 14.10 9.07 21.31
N ARG A 171 13.36 9.80 20.48
CA ARG A 171 13.28 9.57 19.03
C ARG A 171 13.81 10.76 18.28
N LYS A 172 14.51 10.51 17.18
CA LYS A 172 14.91 11.58 16.28
C LYS A 172 13.66 12.26 15.71
N LYS A 173 13.56 13.57 15.89
CA LYS A 173 12.46 14.36 15.33
C LYS A 173 12.53 14.30 13.79
N PRO A 174 11.43 13.99 13.10
CA PRO A 174 11.39 14.03 11.65
C PRO A 174 11.69 15.43 11.13
N PRO A 175 12.28 15.56 9.92
CA PRO A 175 12.48 16.86 9.32
C PRO A 175 11.14 17.55 9.04
N VAL A 176 11.10 18.86 9.27
CA VAL A 176 9.94 19.67 8.94
C VAL A 176 9.84 19.84 7.43
N LEU A 177 8.69 19.51 6.87
CA LEU A 177 8.35 19.82 5.48
C LEU A 177 7.35 20.97 5.49
N HIS A 178 7.65 22.02 4.73
CA HIS A 178 6.74 23.15 4.59
C HIS A 178 5.49 22.75 3.80
N ASP A 179 4.36 23.35 4.17
CA ASP A 179 3.10 23.16 3.48
C ASP A 179 3.22 23.64 2.02
N ARG A 180 2.69 22.83 1.11
CA ARG A 180 2.64 23.12 -0.34
C ARG A 180 1.21 23.38 -0.80
N VAL A 181 0.23 23.06 0.03
CA VAL A 181 -1.18 23.29 -0.26
C VAL A 181 -1.46 24.80 -0.21
N LYS A 182 -1.92 25.34 -1.31
CA LYS A 182 -2.45 26.71 -1.39
C LYS A 182 -3.91 26.66 -0.97
N THR A 183 -4.23 27.01 0.26
CA THR A 183 -5.60 26.94 0.82
C THR A 183 -6.57 27.81 0.05
N GLU A 184 -6.12 28.98 -0.40
CA GLU A 184 -6.93 29.96 -1.15
C GLU A 184 -7.21 29.55 -2.61
N SER A 185 -6.44 28.61 -3.16
CA SER A 185 -6.68 28.14 -4.52
C SER A 185 -7.94 27.28 -4.58
N LYS A 186 -8.84 27.59 -5.50
CA LYS A 186 -10.04 26.79 -5.79
C LYS A 186 -9.75 25.60 -6.69
N THR A 187 -8.55 25.48 -7.21
CA THR A 187 -8.14 24.41 -8.12
C THR A 187 -6.97 23.62 -7.58
N ALA A 188 -6.85 22.38 -8.02
CA ALA A 188 -5.71 21.50 -7.80
C ALA A 188 -5.15 21.08 -9.16
N THR A 189 -3.82 20.99 -9.27
CA THR A 189 -3.15 20.46 -10.46
C THR A 189 -2.93 18.96 -10.29
N VAL A 190 -3.27 18.21 -11.31
CA VAL A 190 -2.97 16.79 -11.42
C VAL A 190 -1.94 16.59 -12.51
N TYR A 191 -0.92 15.80 -12.21
CA TYR A 191 0.14 15.43 -13.12
C TYR A 191 0.31 13.92 -13.19
N ILE A 192 0.30 13.39 -14.39
CA ILE A 192 0.59 11.98 -14.68
C ILE A 192 1.87 11.99 -15.51
N SER A 193 2.89 11.30 -15.02
CA SER A 193 4.21 11.30 -15.67
C SER A 193 4.23 10.47 -16.96
N ASP A 194 3.49 9.38 -16.99
CA ASP A 194 3.41 8.47 -18.15
C ASP A 194 2.23 7.51 -17.97
N VAL A 195 1.24 7.60 -18.85
CA VAL A 195 0.05 6.72 -18.83
C VAL A 195 0.36 5.27 -19.19
N TYR A 196 1.47 5.04 -19.89
CA TYR A 196 1.88 3.68 -20.32
C TYR A 196 2.59 2.88 -19.23
N ARG A 197 2.86 3.50 -18.07
CA ARG A 197 3.40 2.77 -16.92
C ARG A 197 2.30 1.97 -16.25
N GLY A 198 2.55 0.69 -16.11
CA GLY A 198 1.65 -0.21 -15.41
C GLY A 198 1.26 -1.43 -16.23
N ARG A 199 0.86 -2.48 -15.53
CA ARG A 199 0.56 -3.77 -16.14
C ARG A 199 -0.60 -3.71 -17.12
N ALA A 200 -1.63 -2.93 -16.86
CA ALA A 200 -2.78 -2.78 -17.73
C ALA A 200 -2.45 -2.17 -19.11
N MET A 201 -1.33 -1.46 -19.17
CA MET A 201 -0.84 -0.84 -20.42
C MET A 201 0.30 -1.64 -21.07
N ALA A 202 0.65 -2.80 -20.52
CA ALA A 202 1.69 -3.64 -21.09
C ALA A 202 1.30 -4.10 -22.51
N GLY A 203 2.16 -3.84 -23.49
CA GLY A 203 1.91 -4.17 -24.90
C GLY A 203 1.07 -3.15 -25.67
N VAL A 204 0.57 -2.11 -25.02
CA VAL A 204 -0.10 -0.99 -25.71
C VAL A 204 0.95 -0.07 -26.34
N PRO A 205 0.96 0.14 -27.68
CA PRO A 205 1.91 1.04 -28.33
C PRO A 205 1.76 2.48 -27.85
N ARG A 206 2.87 3.21 -27.77
CA ARG A 206 2.83 4.65 -27.49
C ARG A 206 2.09 5.40 -28.59
N GLY A 207 1.22 6.33 -28.19
CA GLY A 207 0.36 7.09 -29.10
C GLY A 207 -1.06 6.54 -29.24
N GLU A 208 -1.33 5.33 -28.79
CA GLU A 208 -2.69 4.76 -28.78
C GLU A 208 -3.57 5.43 -27.73
N ALA A 209 -3.03 5.70 -26.54
CA ALA A 209 -3.73 6.47 -25.53
C ALA A 209 -3.67 7.97 -25.88
N ARG A 210 -4.76 8.49 -26.44
CA ARG A 210 -4.83 9.88 -26.91
C ARG A 210 -5.40 10.85 -25.88
N ALA A 211 -6.20 10.33 -24.97
CA ALA A 211 -6.88 11.14 -23.96
C ALA A 211 -7.21 10.33 -22.71
N LEU A 212 -7.34 11.03 -21.60
CA LEU A 212 -7.80 10.53 -20.31
C LEU A 212 -9.22 11.04 -20.06
N ARG A 213 -10.11 10.15 -19.68
CA ARG A 213 -11.41 10.53 -19.13
C ARG A 213 -11.29 10.77 -17.64
N VAL A 214 -11.76 11.90 -17.18
CA VAL A 214 -11.77 12.29 -15.77
C VAL A 214 -13.15 12.03 -15.23
N PHE A 215 -13.27 11.18 -14.22
CA PHE A 215 -14.53 10.86 -13.59
C PHE A 215 -14.59 11.43 -12.17
N MET A 216 -15.75 11.91 -11.80
CA MET A 216 -16.12 12.30 -10.47
C MET A 216 -16.95 11.19 -9.84
N SER A 217 -16.65 10.85 -8.59
CA SER A 217 -17.48 9.93 -7.82
C SER A 217 -18.58 10.71 -7.11
N GLU A 218 -19.83 10.35 -7.38
CA GLU A 218 -21.00 10.87 -6.70
C GLU A 218 -21.50 9.89 -5.64
N TYR A 219 -22.23 10.41 -4.67
CA TYR A 219 -22.89 9.56 -3.68
C TYR A 219 -23.99 8.75 -4.35
N SER A 220 -23.96 7.46 -4.11
CA SER A 220 -25.07 6.60 -4.47
C SER A 220 -26.23 6.80 -3.50
N PRO A 221 -27.47 6.92 -3.98
CA PRO A 221 -28.65 6.89 -3.12
C PRO A 221 -28.70 5.59 -2.32
N ARG A 222 -29.09 5.71 -1.05
CA ARG A 222 -29.22 4.56 -0.15
C ARG A 222 -30.25 3.56 -0.72
N ASN A 223 -29.94 2.27 -0.69
CA ASN A 223 -30.80 1.18 -1.14
C ASN A 223 -31.04 1.05 -2.66
N THR A 224 -30.22 1.59 -3.51
CA THR A 224 -30.33 1.43 -4.96
C THR A 224 -29.70 0.13 -5.50
N GLY A 225 -29.52 -0.87 -4.69
CA GLY A 225 -29.00 -2.18 -5.06
C GLY A 225 -27.87 -2.64 -4.15
N SER A 226 -27.47 -3.90 -4.29
CA SER A 226 -26.27 -4.41 -3.62
C SER A 226 -25.03 -3.75 -4.20
N HIS A 227 -23.95 -3.76 -3.46
CA HIS A 227 -22.67 -3.21 -3.93
C HIS A 227 -22.13 -3.88 -5.22
N TYR A 228 -22.73 -4.97 -5.68
CA TYR A 228 -22.45 -5.62 -6.96
C TYR A 228 -23.28 -5.10 -8.14
N ALA A 229 -24.27 -4.25 -7.88
CA ALA A 229 -25.25 -3.82 -8.90
C ALA A 229 -25.03 -2.39 -9.42
N MET A 230 -24.02 -1.68 -8.96
CA MET A 230 -23.85 -0.26 -9.23
C MET A 230 -22.65 0.05 -10.12
N GLY A 231 -22.94 0.72 -11.25
CA GLY A 231 -21.93 1.18 -12.22
C GLY A 231 -21.37 0.05 -13.08
N MET A 232 -20.78 0.39 -14.22
CA MET A 232 -20.19 -0.59 -15.13
C MET A 232 -18.94 -1.27 -14.55
N GLU A 233 -18.22 -0.61 -13.68
CA GLU A 233 -16.89 -1.04 -13.26
C GLU A 233 -16.61 -0.75 -11.78
N SER A 234 -17.57 -0.19 -11.06
CA SER A 234 -17.47 0.09 -9.63
C SER A 234 -18.79 -0.11 -8.94
N ASN A 235 -18.74 -0.82 -7.85
CA ASN A 235 -19.91 -1.24 -7.11
C ASN A 235 -20.32 -0.24 -6.02
N TRP A 236 -19.51 0.80 -5.79
CA TRP A 236 -19.65 1.65 -4.62
C TRP A 236 -20.01 3.09 -4.93
N ASP A 237 -19.65 3.57 -6.11
CA ASP A 237 -19.80 4.98 -6.46
C ASP A 237 -20.42 5.14 -7.84
N LEU A 238 -21.35 6.10 -7.99
CA LEU A 238 -21.75 6.59 -9.29
C LEU A 238 -20.61 7.40 -9.89
N LYS A 239 -20.24 7.10 -11.13
CA LYS A 239 -19.20 7.82 -11.85
C LYS A 239 -19.83 8.76 -12.87
N VAL A 240 -19.56 10.03 -12.73
CA VAL A 240 -19.98 11.06 -13.68
C VAL A 240 -18.76 11.52 -14.47
N LEU A 241 -18.84 11.51 -15.79
CA LEU A 241 -17.77 12.02 -16.64
C LEU A 241 -17.64 13.53 -16.41
N TYR A 242 -16.50 13.95 -15.88
CA TYR A 242 -16.20 15.34 -15.56
C TYR A 242 -15.51 16.05 -16.72
N GLY A 243 -14.73 15.34 -17.51
CA GLY A 243 -14.05 15.88 -18.65
C GLY A 243 -13.07 14.91 -19.31
N THR A 244 -12.45 15.38 -20.37
CA THR A 244 -11.43 14.66 -21.11
C THR A 244 -10.18 15.51 -21.23
N VAL A 245 -9.01 14.91 -21.00
CA VAL A 245 -7.70 15.57 -21.02
C VAL A 245 -6.82 14.90 -22.05
N PRO A 246 -6.14 15.64 -22.94
CA PRO A 246 -5.22 15.03 -23.89
C PRO A 246 -4.02 14.39 -23.20
N VAL A 247 -3.52 13.32 -23.78
CA VAL A 247 -2.23 12.72 -23.43
C VAL A 247 -1.16 13.29 -24.36
N ASN A 248 -0.06 13.75 -23.79
CA ASN A 248 1.08 14.25 -24.56
C ASN A 248 1.81 13.11 -25.27
N PRO A 249 2.61 13.41 -26.33
CA PRO A 249 3.37 12.38 -27.05
C PRO A 249 4.31 11.55 -26.20
N ASP A 250 4.82 12.10 -25.11
CA ASP A 250 5.67 11.39 -24.13
C ASP A 250 4.88 10.54 -23.13
N GLY A 251 3.55 10.48 -23.27
CA GLY A 251 2.65 9.76 -22.37
C GLY A 251 2.26 10.55 -21.11
N SER A 252 2.76 11.75 -20.93
CA SER A 252 2.37 12.58 -19.79
C SER A 252 1.01 13.24 -19.98
N ALA A 253 0.37 13.62 -18.88
CA ALA A 253 -0.83 14.44 -18.87
C ALA A 253 -0.81 15.39 -17.68
N ILE A 254 -1.24 16.64 -17.90
CA ILE A 254 -1.34 17.64 -16.84
C ILE A 254 -2.64 18.43 -17.01
N PHE A 255 -3.35 18.63 -15.92
CA PHE A 255 -4.58 19.42 -15.95
C PHE A 255 -4.92 19.96 -14.56
N THR A 256 -5.82 20.94 -14.54
CA THR A 256 -6.35 21.51 -13.30
C THR A 256 -7.77 21.03 -13.07
N ASN A 257 -8.10 20.77 -11.81
CA ASN A 257 -9.43 20.40 -11.37
C ASN A 257 -9.89 21.29 -10.21
N THR A 258 -11.19 21.50 -10.06
CA THR A 258 -11.73 22.25 -8.92
C THR A 258 -11.62 21.44 -7.63
N LYS A 259 -11.21 22.07 -6.52
CA LYS A 259 -11.03 21.41 -5.22
C LYS A 259 -12.31 20.82 -4.63
N ASN A 260 -13.46 21.23 -5.09
CA ASN A 260 -14.76 20.81 -4.52
C ASN A 260 -15.24 19.45 -5.04
N HIS A 261 -14.55 18.88 -6.02
CA HIS A 261 -14.93 17.60 -6.60
C HIS A 261 -13.94 16.52 -6.21
N ARG A 262 -14.46 15.44 -5.63
CA ARG A 262 -13.65 14.24 -5.29
C ARG A 262 -13.37 13.45 -6.56
N VAL A 263 -12.30 13.79 -7.27
CA VAL A 263 -11.81 12.97 -8.38
C VAL A 263 -11.13 11.73 -7.80
N ARG A 264 -11.70 10.56 -8.01
CA ARG A 264 -11.18 9.32 -7.43
C ARG A 264 -10.46 8.42 -8.43
N ARG A 265 -10.71 8.54 -9.74
CA ARG A 265 -10.13 7.63 -10.73
C ARG A 265 -9.93 8.27 -12.11
N TRP A 266 -8.96 7.70 -12.81
CA TRP A 266 -8.59 8.01 -14.19
C TRP A 266 -8.79 6.76 -15.03
N PHE A 267 -9.42 6.88 -16.19
CA PHE A 267 -9.53 5.79 -17.16
C PHE A 267 -9.03 6.27 -18.53
N LEU A 268 -8.32 5.41 -19.18
CA LEU A 268 -7.85 5.56 -20.56
C LEU A 268 -8.96 5.27 -21.56
#